data_03d6b41caa86d50b810ffad8f5751938
#
_entry.id   03d6b41caa86d50b810ffad8f5751938
#
_cell.length_a   1.000
_cell.length_b   1.000
_cell.length_c   1.000
_cell.angle_alpha   90.00
_cell.angle_beta   90.00
_cell.angle_gamma   90.00
#
_symmetry.space_group_name_H-M   'P 1'
#
loop_
_entity.id
_entity.type
_entity.pdbx_description
1 polymer ?
#
loop_
_entity_poly.entity_id
_entity_poly.type
_entity_poly.pdbx_seq_one_letter_code
_entity_poly.pdbx_strand_id
1 'polypeptide(L)'
;MAGNPANATREPIVSTRSARNLDYLGHLARESALFGHAIDGAAPDARVPSCPDWNADDLLWHLAEVQWFWGTIVRDGLDGAAAQERKPARPEGRAALMSFYLAASADLGAALTAAAPEAPAWTWSDDKTVGFIRRRQAHEALIHRLDAELTAGHHRSHMNPALSADGADEALRIMYGGDVPAWGTFAADDARTLRIQATDTGDSWLVTLGQFAGTDADDQRSYDQPGILVAADDPGTSAAAVVRGTADDLDSWLWQRPPATMLERSGDRDVLGAFDALIADGID
;
A
#
# COMPACT_ATOMS: atom_id res chain seq x y z
N MET A 1 -20.77 46.64 6.07
CA MET A 1 -20.71 45.37 6.83
C MET A 1 -21.21 44.26 5.90
N ALA A 2 -20.32 43.57 5.27
CA ALA A 2 -20.63 42.39 4.44
C ALA A 2 -19.85 41.21 5.02
N GLY A 3 -20.59 40.24 5.58
CA GLY A 3 -20.04 39.05 6.21
C GLY A 3 -19.39 38.14 5.19
N ASN A 4 -18.24 37.62 5.55
CA ASN A 4 -17.47 36.65 4.82
C ASN A 4 -18.11 35.25 4.98
N PRO A 5 -18.52 34.58 3.90
CA PRO A 5 -18.99 33.19 3.98
C PRO A 5 -17.88 32.24 3.52
N ALA A 6 -16.92 31.96 4.38
CA ALA A 6 -15.95 30.90 4.08
C ALA A 6 -15.47 30.26 5.38
N ASN A 7 -16.32 29.45 5.98
CA ASN A 7 -15.90 28.39 6.90
C ASN A 7 -16.93 27.26 6.84
N ALA A 8 -17.01 26.59 5.71
CA ALA A 8 -17.65 25.30 5.63
C ALA A 8 -16.65 24.29 6.20
N THR A 9 -16.82 23.92 7.44
CA THR A 9 -16.21 22.73 8.03
C THR A 9 -16.60 21.55 7.15
N ARG A 10 -15.66 21.09 6.30
CA ARG A 10 -15.81 19.81 5.60
C ARG A 10 -15.85 18.72 6.67
N GLU A 11 -16.97 18.04 6.74
CA GLU A 11 -17.04 16.80 7.50
C GLU A 11 -15.96 15.85 6.99
N PRO A 12 -15.30 15.07 7.87
CA PRO A 12 -14.34 14.06 7.42
C PRO A 12 -15.06 13.14 6.41
N ILE A 13 -14.43 12.90 5.27
CA ILE A 13 -14.93 11.99 4.23
C ILE A 13 -14.88 10.59 4.85
N VAL A 14 -15.93 10.23 5.55
CA VAL A 14 -16.12 8.85 5.98
C VAL A 14 -16.27 8.04 4.70
N SER A 15 -15.28 7.24 4.41
CA SER A 15 -15.29 6.28 3.32
C SER A 15 -16.59 5.48 3.39
N THR A 16 -17.52 5.74 2.47
CA THR A 16 -18.76 4.97 2.32
C THR A 16 -18.47 3.63 1.66
N ARG A 17 -17.32 3.05 1.95
CA ARG A 17 -17.01 1.70 1.55
C ARG A 17 -17.87 0.75 2.39
N SER A 18 -18.68 -0.07 1.72
CA SER A 18 -19.15 -1.33 2.33
C SER A 18 -17.87 -2.08 2.74
N ALA A 19 -17.50 -2.00 4.02
CA ALA A 19 -16.31 -2.67 4.53
C ALA A 19 -16.46 -4.15 4.18
N ARG A 20 -15.75 -4.59 3.15
CA ARG A 20 -15.62 -6.03 2.91
C ARG A 20 -14.98 -6.57 4.17
N ASN A 21 -15.67 -7.49 4.82
CA ASN A 21 -15.12 -8.17 5.99
C ASN A 21 -14.05 -9.16 5.49
N LEU A 22 -12.88 -8.61 5.11
CA LEU A 22 -11.76 -9.42 4.65
C LEU A 22 -11.07 -10.07 5.85
N ASP A 23 -10.78 -11.35 5.71
CA ASP A 23 -9.94 -12.07 6.68
C ASP A 23 -8.46 -11.73 6.45
N TYR A 24 -8.06 -10.52 6.86
CA TYR A 24 -6.67 -10.07 6.71
C TYR A 24 -5.67 -11.00 7.40
N LEU A 25 -6.03 -11.62 8.52
CA LEU A 25 -5.15 -12.57 9.21
C LEU A 25 -4.95 -13.85 8.39
N GLY A 26 -6.04 -14.39 7.83
CA GLY A 26 -5.97 -15.53 6.93
C GLY A 26 -5.18 -15.22 5.64
N HIS A 27 -5.35 -14.01 5.08
CA HIS A 27 -4.56 -13.56 3.93
C HIS A 27 -3.08 -13.39 4.29
N LEU A 28 -2.76 -12.70 5.38
CA LEU A 28 -1.38 -12.55 5.86
C LEU A 28 -0.68 -13.90 6.02
N ALA A 29 -1.31 -14.84 6.71
CA ALA A 29 -0.75 -16.17 6.94
C ALA A 29 -0.50 -16.92 5.62
N ARG A 30 -1.46 -16.87 4.69
CA ARG A 30 -1.35 -17.51 3.40
C ARG A 30 -0.25 -16.89 2.54
N GLU A 31 -0.27 -15.56 2.36
CA GLU A 31 0.67 -14.88 1.48
C GLU A 31 2.10 -14.94 2.03
N SER A 32 2.28 -14.88 3.36
CA SER A 32 3.58 -15.12 3.99
C SER A 32 4.10 -16.54 3.79
N ALA A 33 3.24 -17.55 3.85
CA ALA A 33 3.65 -18.93 3.58
C ALA A 33 4.05 -19.13 2.12
N LEU A 34 3.31 -18.55 1.17
CA LEU A 34 3.64 -18.59 -0.26
C LEU A 34 4.93 -17.83 -0.58
N PHE A 35 5.13 -16.66 0.05
CA PHE A 35 6.40 -15.93 -0.03
C PHE A 35 7.58 -16.80 0.41
N GLY A 36 7.48 -17.39 1.62
CA GLY A 36 8.54 -18.25 2.15
C GLY A 36 8.87 -19.41 1.22
N HIS A 37 7.85 -20.04 0.62
CA HIS A 37 8.05 -21.13 -0.34
C HIS A 37 8.72 -20.64 -1.63
N ALA A 38 8.27 -19.52 -2.20
CA ALA A 38 8.83 -18.99 -3.42
C ALA A 38 10.28 -18.53 -3.25
N ILE A 39 10.55 -17.77 -2.18
CA ILE A 39 11.89 -17.21 -1.93
C ILE A 39 12.91 -18.30 -1.60
N ASP A 40 12.51 -19.40 -0.94
CA ASP A 40 13.39 -20.55 -0.65
C ASP A 40 13.91 -21.22 -1.93
N GLY A 41 13.12 -21.19 -3.00
CA GLY A 41 13.50 -21.68 -4.31
C GLY A 41 14.43 -20.76 -5.11
N ALA A 42 14.59 -19.51 -4.73
CA ALA A 42 15.44 -18.55 -5.44
C ALA A 42 16.92 -18.66 -4.99
N ALA A 43 17.85 -18.49 -5.95
CA ALA A 43 19.26 -18.34 -5.60
C ALA A 43 19.45 -17.09 -4.74
N PRO A 44 20.30 -17.12 -3.69
CA PRO A 44 20.45 -15.99 -2.75
C PRO A 44 20.80 -14.64 -3.41
N ASP A 45 21.54 -14.69 -4.52
CA ASP A 45 21.99 -13.54 -5.30
C ASP A 45 21.09 -13.22 -6.50
N ALA A 46 19.98 -13.95 -6.70
CA ALA A 46 19.02 -13.67 -7.76
C ALA A 46 18.45 -12.28 -7.62
N ARG A 47 18.45 -11.49 -8.72
CA ARG A 47 17.93 -10.13 -8.71
C ARG A 47 16.41 -10.10 -8.57
N VAL A 48 15.90 -9.17 -7.77
CA VAL A 48 14.47 -8.89 -7.64
C VAL A 48 14.05 -8.00 -8.80
N PRO A 49 13.19 -8.45 -9.74
CA PRO A 49 12.88 -7.68 -10.94
C PRO A 49 12.22 -6.32 -10.67
N SER A 50 11.39 -6.23 -9.61
CA SER A 50 10.68 -5.04 -9.18
C SER A 50 11.50 -4.10 -8.29
N CYS A 51 12.59 -4.61 -7.68
CA CYS A 51 13.50 -3.87 -6.82
C CYS A 51 14.94 -4.14 -7.27
N PRO A 52 15.43 -3.50 -8.35
CA PRO A 52 16.67 -3.91 -9.04
C PRO A 52 17.94 -3.79 -8.20
N ASP A 53 17.92 -3.05 -7.11
CA ASP A 53 19.03 -2.95 -6.16
C ASP A 53 19.06 -4.11 -5.16
N TRP A 54 17.99 -4.91 -5.08
CA TRP A 54 17.87 -6.03 -4.17
C TRP A 54 18.18 -7.37 -4.83
N ASN A 55 18.70 -8.27 -4.03
CA ASN A 55 18.75 -9.70 -4.31
C ASN A 55 17.71 -10.47 -3.47
N ALA A 56 17.60 -11.78 -3.68
CA ALA A 56 16.64 -12.62 -2.98
C ALA A 56 16.83 -12.61 -1.45
N ASP A 57 18.07 -12.50 -0.96
CA ASP A 57 18.34 -12.39 0.49
C ASP A 57 17.96 -11.02 1.04
N ASP A 58 18.03 -9.96 0.23
CA ASP A 58 17.56 -8.63 0.63
C ASP A 58 16.04 -8.59 0.72
N LEU A 59 15.34 -9.18 -0.24
CA LEU A 59 13.88 -9.31 -0.21
C LEU A 59 13.41 -10.15 0.98
N LEU A 60 14.08 -11.27 1.27
CA LEU A 60 13.80 -12.11 2.43
C LEU A 60 14.00 -11.35 3.75
N TRP A 61 15.09 -10.59 3.84
CA TRP A 61 15.37 -9.76 5.01
C TRP A 61 14.33 -8.67 5.18
N HIS A 62 13.99 -7.96 4.10
CA HIS A 62 13.01 -6.88 4.14
C HIS A 62 11.67 -7.34 4.74
N LEU A 63 11.05 -8.39 4.18
CA LEU A 63 9.76 -8.85 4.71
C LEU A 63 9.89 -9.39 6.13
N ALA A 64 11.01 -10.04 6.47
CA ALA A 64 11.27 -10.53 7.81
C ALA A 64 11.36 -9.40 8.84
N GLU A 65 12.11 -8.33 8.54
CA GLU A 65 12.24 -7.19 9.46
C GLU A 65 10.96 -6.36 9.58
N VAL A 66 10.20 -6.22 8.49
CA VAL A 66 8.91 -5.52 8.50
C VAL A 66 7.90 -6.27 9.38
N GLN A 67 7.81 -7.59 9.22
CA GLN A 67 6.92 -8.42 10.05
C GLN A 67 7.38 -8.45 11.52
N TRP A 68 8.68 -8.50 11.77
CA TRP A 68 9.23 -8.37 13.12
C TRP A 68 8.89 -7.01 13.75
N PHE A 69 9.05 -5.92 13.00
CA PHE A 69 8.77 -4.55 13.45
C PHE A 69 7.32 -4.39 13.91
N TRP A 70 6.37 -4.75 13.05
CA TRP A 70 4.95 -4.63 13.36
C TRP A 70 4.49 -5.61 14.45
N GLY A 71 5.04 -6.83 14.46
CA GLY A 71 4.78 -7.78 15.53
C GLY A 71 5.24 -7.27 16.90
N THR A 72 6.40 -6.60 16.95
CA THR A 72 6.95 -5.99 18.16
C THR A 72 6.12 -4.81 18.64
N ILE A 73 5.66 -3.93 17.73
CA ILE A 73 4.77 -2.82 18.06
C ILE A 73 3.48 -3.33 18.73
N VAL A 74 2.81 -4.30 18.12
CA VAL A 74 1.54 -4.80 18.64
C VAL A 74 1.71 -5.58 19.94
N ARG A 75 2.73 -6.44 20.04
CA ARG A 75 2.97 -7.28 21.20
C ARG A 75 3.40 -6.47 22.42
N ASP A 76 4.32 -5.52 22.23
CA ASP A 76 4.98 -4.79 23.32
C ASP A 76 4.40 -3.38 23.54
N GLY A 77 3.44 -2.93 22.73
CA GLY A 77 2.82 -1.62 22.84
C GLY A 77 3.79 -0.47 22.57
N LEU A 78 4.72 -0.63 21.63
CA LEU A 78 5.76 0.35 21.30
C LEU A 78 5.28 1.34 20.24
N ASP A 79 5.91 2.52 20.22
CA ASP A 79 5.90 3.38 19.05
C ASP A 79 6.98 2.95 18.02
N GLY A 80 6.94 3.57 16.84
CA GLY A 80 7.85 3.20 15.76
C GLY A 80 9.33 3.47 16.09
N ALA A 81 9.65 4.55 16.80
CA ALA A 81 11.01 4.86 17.19
C ALA A 81 11.58 3.83 18.18
N ALA A 82 10.80 3.50 19.22
CA ALA A 82 11.19 2.51 20.20
C ALA A 82 11.32 1.09 19.60
N ALA A 83 10.46 0.75 18.62
CA ALA A 83 10.58 -0.51 17.89
C ALA A 83 11.85 -0.52 17.02
N GLN A 84 12.14 0.59 16.32
CA GLN A 84 13.33 0.71 15.49
C GLN A 84 14.64 0.60 16.30
N GLU A 85 14.68 1.16 17.51
CA GLU A 85 15.85 1.03 18.41
C GLU A 85 16.13 -0.43 18.82
N ARG A 86 15.10 -1.29 18.82
CA ARG A 86 15.22 -2.72 19.15
C ARG A 86 15.45 -3.61 17.94
N LYS A 87 15.54 -3.02 16.73
CA LYS A 87 15.72 -3.79 15.50
C LYS A 87 16.94 -4.70 15.60
N PRO A 88 16.79 -6.03 15.39
CA PRO A 88 17.91 -6.95 15.42
C PRO A 88 18.85 -6.74 14.24
N ALA A 89 20.08 -7.13 14.40
CA ALA A 89 21.00 -7.20 13.28
C ALA A 89 20.54 -8.26 12.27
N ARG A 90 20.75 -7.98 10.98
CA ARG A 90 20.47 -8.94 9.92
C ARG A 90 21.25 -10.24 10.16
N PRO A 91 20.60 -11.41 10.22
CA PRO A 91 21.27 -12.69 10.33
C PRO A 91 22.18 -12.98 9.13
N GLU A 92 23.30 -13.66 9.39
CA GLU A 92 24.21 -14.05 8.32
C GLU A 92 23.82 -15.39 7.71
N GLY A 93 23.71 -15.39 6.38
CA GLY A 93 23.44 -16.58 5.57
C GLY A 93 21.95 -16.95 5.48
N ARG A 94 21.60 -17.57 4.34
CA ARG A 94 20.22 -17.88 3.97
C ARG A 94 19.44 -18.66 5.01
N ALA A 95 20.03 -19.69 5.61
CA ALA A 95 19.33 -20.51 6.60
C ALA A 95 18.95 -19.73 7.87
N ALA A 96 19.82 -18.83 8.32
CA ALA A 96 19.53 -17.98 9.48
C ALA A 96 18.49 -16.91 9.13
N LEU A 97 18.56 -16.31 7.94
CA LEU A 97 17.54 -15.38 7.44
C LEU A 97 16.16 -16.04 7.34
N MET A 98 16.09 -17.25 6.77
CA MET A 98 14.84 -17.98 6.67
C MET A 98 14.27 -18.33 8.05
N SER A 99 15.12 -18.79 8.98
CA SER A 99 14.69 -19.07 10.35
C SER A 99 14.16 -17.83 11.06
N PHE A 100 14.80 -16.68 10.87
CA PHE A 100 14.35 -15.40 11.42
C PHE A 100 13.01 -14.97 10.79
N TYR A 101 12.86 -15.09 9.47
CA TYR A 101 11.60 -14.79 8.77
C TYR A 101 10.44 -15.62 9.31
N LEU A 102 10.62 -16.93 9.41
CA LEU A 102 9.57 -17.82 9.91
C LEU A 102 9.15 -17.49 11.35
N ALA A 103 10.11 -17.15 12.20
CA ALA A 103 9.83 -16.72 13.58
C ALA A 103 9.09 -15.37 13.60
N ALA A 104 9.56 -14.37 12.84
CA ALA A 104 8.93 -13.05 12.77
C ALA A 104 7.49 -13.12 12.23
N SER A 105 7.26 -13.93 11.19
CA SER A 105 5.93 -14.16 10.64
C SER A 105 4.97 -14.82 11.65
N ALA A 106 5.45 -15.82 12.38
CA ALA A 106 4.65 -16.47 13.42
C ALA A 106 4.33 -15.52 14.58
N ASP A 107 5.31 -14.74 15.03
CA ASP A 107 5.15 -13.76 16.13
C ASP A 107 4.18 -12.66 15.75
N LEU A 108 4.28 -12.11 14.53
CA LEU A 108 3.33 -11.13 14.01
C LEU A 108 1.91 -11.68 13.98
N GLY A 109 1.72 -12.88 13.41
CA GLY A 109 0.41 -13.53 13.35
C GLY A 109 -0.18 -13.76 14.75
N ALA A 110 0.62 -14.20 15.72
CA ALA A 110 0.21 -14.38 17.10
C ALA A 110 -0.17 -13.05 17.77
N ALA A 111 0.65 -12.00 17.63
CA ALA A 111 0.38 -10.69 18.21
C ALA A 111 -0.92 -10.07 17.64
N LEU A 112 -1.09 -10.12 16.33
CA LEU A 112 -2.29 -9.61 15.66
C LEU A 112 -3.54 -10.43 16.02
N THR A 113 -3.43 -11.72 16.24
CA THR A 113 -4.55 -12.58 16.64
C THR A 113 -4.98 -12.29 18.09
N ALA A 114 -4.03 -12.02 18.98
CA ALA A 114 -4.29 -11.75 20.39
C ALA A 114 -4.92 -10.38 20.67
N ALA A 115 -4.71 -9.39 19.80
CA ALA A 115 -5.23 -8.04 19.96
C ALA A 115 -6.54 -7.85 19.16
N ALA A 116 -7.52 -7.12 19.69
CA ALA A 116 -8.73 -6.75 18.94
C ALA A 116 -8.38 -5.79 17.78
N PRO A 117 -9.12 -5.83 16.65
CA PRO A 117 -8.84 -4.91 15.52
C PRO A 117 -8.92 -3.43 15.91
N GLU A 118 -9.82 -3.08 16.81
CA GLU A 118 -10.04 -1.71 17.28
C GLU A 118 -9.05 -1.28 18.37
N ALA A 119 -8.20 -2.21 18.85
CA ALA A 119 -7.20 -1.88 19.87
C ALA A 119 -6.24 -0.82 19.34
N PRO A 120 -5.90 0.19 20.17
CA PRO A 120 -4.96 1.22 19.77
C PRO A 120 -3.56 0.65 19.57
N ALA A 121 -2.92 1.04 18.49
CA ALA A 121 -1.53 0.73 18.19
C ALA A 121 -0.88 1.90 17.48
N TRP A 122 0.42 2.06 17.65
CA TRP A 122 1.14 3.03 16.86
C TRP A 122 1.17 2.62 15.39
N THR A 123 0.88 3.58 14.52
CA THR A 123 1.09 3.48 13.06
C THR A 123 1.56 4.83 12.55
N TRP A 124 2.13 4.88 11.36
CA TRP A 124 2.45 6.13 10.66
C TRP A 124 1.24 6.78 10.00
N SER A 125 0.15 6.02 9.77
CA SER A 125 -1.13 6.49 9.22
C SER A 125 -1.97 7.20 10.31
N ASP A 126 -3.05 7.89 9.92
CA ASP A 126 -4.03 8.46 10.85
C ASP A 126 -4.88 7.38 11.55
N ASP A 127 -5.02 6.21 10.96
CA ASP A 127 -5.64 5.06 11.61
C ASP A 127 -4.65 4.38 12.58
N LYS A 128 -4.77 4.70 13.86
CA LYS A 128 -3.94 4.21 14.97
C LYS A 128 -4.47 2.92 15.57
N THR A 129 -4.81 1.93 14.75
CA THR A 129 -5.40 0.66 15.20
C THR A 129 -4.61 -0.57 14.75
N VAL A 130 -4.80 -1.66 15.50
CA VAL A 130 -4.34 -3.00 15.09
C VAL A 130 -4.99 -3.43 13.77
N GLY A 131 -6.22 -2.97 13.50
CA GLY A 131 -6.93 -3.23 12.24
C GLY A 131 -6.19 -2.70 11.02
N PHE A 132 -5.65 -1.48 11.11
CA PHE A 132 -4.77 -0.93 10.08
C PHE A 132 -3.54 -1.83 9.85
N ILE A 133 -2.87 -2.26 10.92
CA ILE A 133 -1.68 -3.11 10.81
C ILE A 133 -2.02 -4.46 10.17
N ARG A 134 -3.16 -5.06 10.51
CA ARG A 134 -3.63 -6.31 9.86
C ARG A 134 -3.80 -6.13 8.36
N ARG A 135 -4.45 -5.05 7.94
CA ARG A 135 -4.65 -4.69 6.53
C ARG A 135 -3.31 -4.49 5.83
N ARG A 136 -2.48 -3.59 6.35
CA ARG A 136 -1.19 -3.24 5.74
C ARG A 136 -0.28 -4.47 5.59
N GLN A 137 -0.22 -5.33 6.61
CA GLN A 137 0.65 -6.51 6.58
C GLN A 137 0.13 -7.62 5.66
N ALA A 138 -1.18 -7.71 5.43
CA ALA A 138 -1.73 -8.61 4.42
C ALA A 138 -1.33 -8.18 2.99
N HIS A 139 -1.35 -6.86 2.70
CA HIS A 139 -0.92 -6.33 1.41
C HIS A 139 0.60 -6.39 1.23
N GLU A 140 1.35 -6.11 2.28
CA GLU A 140 2.80 -6.25 2.30
C GLU A 140 3.23 -7.67 1.91
N ALA A 141 2.65 -8.68 2.58
CA ALA A 141 2.93 -10.08 2.28
C ALA A 141 2.48 -10.46 0.85
N LEU A 142 1.35 -9.94 0.36
CA LEU A 142 0.84 -10.22 -0.98
C LEU A 142 1.80 -9.70 -2.07
N ILE A 143 2.20 -8.45 -2.00
CA ILE A 143 3.07 -7.83 -3.01
C ILE A 143 4.46 -8.47 -3.01
N HIS A 144 5.03 -8.70 -1.83
CA HIS A 144 6.35 -9.34 -1.75
C HIS A 144 6.33 -10.84 -2.10
N ARG A 145 5.19 -11.54 -1.94
CA ARG A 145 5.04 -12.88 -2.51
C ARG A 145 5.17 -12.84 -4.04
N LEU A 146 4.55 -11.88 -4.71
CA LEU A 146 4.71 -11.68 -6.15
C LEU A 146 6.18 -11.42 -6.51
N ASP A 147 6.86 -10.56 -5.77
CA ASP A 147 8.29 -10.28 -5.95
C ASP A 147 9.14 -11.56 -5.80
N ALA A 148 8.83 -12.40 -4.80
CA ALA A 148 9.54 -13.66 -4.56
C ALA A 148 9.32 -14.67 -5.69
N GLU A 149 8.08 -14.81 -6.19
CA GLU A 149 7.77 -15.68 -7.34
C GLU A 149 8.56 -15.27 -8.59
N LEU A 150 8.58 -13.96 -8.90
CA LEU A 150 9.33 -13.43 -10.04
C LEU A 150 10.84 -13.61 -9.85
N THR A 151 11.36 -13.41 -8.64
CA THR A 151 12.78 -13.62 -8.31
C THR A 151 13.21 -15.06 -8.45
N ALA A 152 12.32 -16.00 -8.12
CA ALA A 152 12.55 -17.44 -8.33
C ALA A 152 12.38 -17.88 -9.80
N GLY A 153 12.04 -16.96 -10.70
CA GLY A 153 11.78 -17.28 -12.11
C GLY A 153 10.45 -18.02 -12.34
N HIS A 154 9.56 -17.96 -11.38
CA HIS A 154 8.22 -18.55 -11.51
C HIS A 154 7.28 -17.59 -12.24
N HIS A 155 6.22 -18.14 -12.85
CA HIS A 155 5.08 -17.33 -13.25
C HIS A 155 4.37 -16.82 -11.99
N ARG A 156 3.96 -15.55 -12.02
CA ARG A 156 3.15 -14.99 -10.94
C ARG A 156 1.87 -15.82 -10.76
N SER A 157 1.54 -16.15 -9.54
CA SER A 157 0.28 -16.80 -9.22
C SER A 157 -0.83 -15.76 -9.04
N HIS A 158 -2.07 -16.18 -9.24
CA HIS A 158 -3.24 -15.33 -9.07
C HIS A 158 -3.33 -14.76 -7.65
N MET A 159 -3.60 -13.46 -7.54
CA MET A 159 -3.94 -12.81 -6.29
C MET A 159 -5.45 -12.90 -6.04
N ASN A 160 -5.84 -12.89 -4.77
CA ASN A 160 -7.27 -12.89 -4.42
C ASN A 160 -7.92 -11.57 -4.88
N PRO A 161 -8.96 -11.59 -5.74
CA PRO A 161 -9.52 -10.36 -6.32
C PRO A 161 -10.03 -9.36 -5.27
N ALA A 162 -10.64 -9.86 -4.17
CA ALA A 162 -11.15 -8.97 -3.13
C ALA A 162 -10.02 -8.33 -2.31
N LEU A 163 -8.93 -9.06 -2.05
CA LEU A 163 -7.72 -8.52 -1.41
C LEU A 163 -7.01 -7.53 -2.33
N SER A 164 -6.85 -7.85 -3.62
CA SER A 164 -6.22 -6.93 -4.57
C SER A 164 -7.02 -5.65 -4.79
N ALA A 165 -8.37 -5.71 -4.83
CA ALA A 165 -9.17 -4.50 -4.88
C ALA A 165 -9.00 -3.64 -3.61
N ASP A 166 -8.81 -4.29 -2.45
CA ASP A 166 -8.48 -3.59 -1.20
C ASP A 166 -7.05 -3.04 -1.20
N GLY A 167 -6.10 -3.73 -1.83
CA GLY A 167 -4.73 -3.26 -2.03
C GLY A 167 -4.65 -2.04 -2.95
N ALA A 168 -5.38 -2.08 -4.05
CA ALA A 168 -5.52 -0.91 -4.94
C ALA A 168 -6.13 0.31 -4.21
N ASP A 169 -7.13 0.09 -3.35
CA ASP A 169 -7.70 1.14 -2.51
C ASP A 169 -6.68 1.69 -1.49
N GLU A 170 -5.89 0.81 -0.86
CA GLU A 170 -4.83 1.21 0.06
C GLU A 170 -3.75 2.03 -0.67
N ALA A 171 -3.26 1.53 -1.81
CA ALA A 171 -2.27 2.24 -2.62
C ALA A 171 -2.75 3.65 -3.01
N LEU A 172 -3.98 3.75 -3.51
CA LEU A 172 -4.54 5.02 -3.96
C LEU A 172 -4.81 5.99 -2.81
N ARG A 173 -5.39 5.52 -1.67
CA ARG A 173 -5.86 6.39 -0.60
C ARG A 173 -4.84 6.65 0.51
N ILE A 174 -3.91 5.71 0.71
CA ILE A 174 -2.96 5.78 1.82
C ILE A 174 -1.55 6.09 1.32
N MET A 175 -1.11 5.43 0.23
CA MET A 175 0.27 5.55 -0.22
C MET A 175 0.48 6.75 -1.15
N TYR A 176 -0.37 6.91 -2.16
CA TYR A 176 -0.26 8.02 -3.13
C TYR A 176 -1.12 9.23 -2.76
N GLY A 177 -2.27 9.00 -2.11
CA GLY A 177 -3.17 10.04 -1.65
C GLY A 177 -2.90 10.43 -0.21
N GLY A 178 -3.90 10.24 0.62
CA GLY A 178 -3.87 10.58 2.04
C GLY A 178 -4.64 11.85 2.36
N ASP A 179 -4.78 12.12 3.64
CA ASP A 179 -5.38 13.35 4.11
C ASP A 179 -4.39 14.52 3.93
N VAL A 180 -4.93 15.68 3.57
CA VAL A 180 -4.12 16.90 3.46
C VAL A 180 -3.80 17.38 4.87
N PRO A 181 -2.53 17.39 5.31
CA PRO A 181 -2.17 17.81 6.65
C PRO A 181 -2.50 19.27 6.88
N ALA A 182 -2.68 19.66 8.16
CA ALA A 182 -3.08 21.02 8.52
C ALA A 182 -2.09 22.11 8.08
N TRP A 183 -0.82 21.75 7.87
CA TRP A 183 0.22 22.65 7.40
C TRP A 183 0.34 22.72 5.88
N GLY A 184 -0.46 21.94 5.12
CA GLY A 184 -0.45 21.87 3.67
C GLY A 184 -1.78 22.27 3.04
N THR A 185 -1.73 22.46 1.73
CA THR A 185 -2.91 22.69 0.88
C THR A 185 -2.82 21.79 -0.34
N PHE A 186 -3.97 21.31 -0.80
CA PHE A 186 -4.07 20.59 -2.06
C PHE A 186 -4.95 21.38 -3.04
N ALA A 187 -4.35 21.79 -4.15
CA ALA A 187 -5.05 22.45 -5.24
C ALA A 187 -5.47 21.40 -6.27
N ALA A 188 -6.72 20.93 -6.15
CA ALA A 188 -7.29 19.97 -7.10
C ALA A 188 -7.50 20.62 -8.48
N ASP A 189 -7.22 19.87 -9.55
CA ASP A 189 -7.60 20.24 -10.91
C ASP A 189 -8.79 19.35 -11.35
N ASP A 190 -9.99 19.87 -11.20
CA ASP A 190 -11.23 19.13 -11.48
C ASP A 190 -11.38 18.73 -12.97
N ALA A 191 -10.57 19.30 -13.87
CA ALA A 191 -10.51 18.88 -15.27
C ALA A 191 -9.60 17.64 -15.47
N ARG A 192 -8.72 17.33 -14.51
CA ARG A 192 -7.75 16.23 -14.60
C ARG A 192 -8.17 15.05 -13.70
N THR A 193 -9.24 14.39 -14.13
CA THR A 193 -9.80 13.25 -13.39
C THR A 193 -9.51 11.92 -14.09
N LEU A 194 -9.13 10.93 -13.32
CA LEU A 194 -8.88 9.54 -13.75
C LEU A 194 -9.83 8.60 -13.04
N ARG A 195 -10.58 7.80 -13.78
CA ARG A 195 -11.33 6.67 -13.23
C ARG A 195 -10.52 5.39 -13.36
N ILE A 196 -10.33 4.69 -12.24
CA ILE A 196 -9.70 3.37 -12.19
C ILE A 196 -10.80 2.36 -11.87
N GLN A 197 -10.95 1.29 -12.69
CA GLN A 197 -12.04 0.34 -12.57
C GLN A 197 -11.53 -1.11 -12.56
N ALA A 198 -11.88 -1.85 -11.50
CA ALA A 198 -11.66 -3.28 -11.42
C ALA A 198 -12.82 -4.03 -12.12
N THR A 199 -12.51 -4.75 -13.18
CA THR A 199 -13.51 -5.40 -14.06
C THR A 199 -14.10 -6.67 -13.47
N ASP A 200 -13.41 -7.31 -12.56
CA ASP A 200 -13.77 -8.58 -11.92
C ASP A 200 -14.47 -8.40 -10.57
N THR A 201 -14.20 -7.32 -9.85
CA THR A 201 -14.80 -7.04 -8.54
C THR A 201 -15.86 -5.93 -8.58
N GLY A 202 -15.85 -5.11 -9.65
CA GLY A 202 -16.75 -3.97 -9.82
C GLY A 202 -16.38 -2.75 -8.98
N ASP A 203 -15.22 -2.76 -8.31
CA ASP A 203 -14.72 -1.58 -7.59
C ASP A 203 -14.29 -0.49 -8.59
N SER A 204 -14.46 0.76 -8.16
CA SER A 204 -14.09 1.91 -8.96
C SER A 204 -13.65 3.08 -8.07
N TRP A 205 -12.65 3.80 -8.52
CA TRP A 205 -12.09 4.97 -7.84
C TRP A 205 -12.06 6.14 -8.80
N LEU A 206 -12.50 7.31 -8.34
CA LEU A 206 -12.33 8.57 -9.04
C LEU A 206 -11.17 9.33 -8.41
N VAL A 207 -10.10 9.45 -9.17
CA VAL A 207 -8.87 10.14 -8.76
C VAL A 207 -8.84 11.50 -9.41
N THR A 208 -8.65 12.56 -8.62
CA THR A 208 -8.41 13.93 -9.12
C THR A 208 -6.95 14.27 -8.91
N LEU A 209 -6.25 14.64 -9.99
CA LEU A 209 -4.87 15.09 -9.92
C LEU A 209 -4.84 16.55 -9.46
N GLY A 210 -3.75 16.92 -8.80
CA GLY A 210 -3.56 18.30 -8.33
C GLY A 210 -2.15 18.54 -7.84
N GLN A 211 -1.97 19.64 -7.14
CA GLN A 211 -0.70 20.05 -6.56
C GLN A 211 -0.83 20.18 -5.05
N PHE A 212 0.03 19.48 -4.32
CA PHE A 212 0.21 19.64 -2.90
C PHE A 212 1.31 20.65 -2.63
N ALA A 213 1.06 21.62 -1.76
CA ALA A 213 2.06 22.57 -1.31
C ALA A 213 1.93 22.86 0.19
N GLY A 214 3.04 23.01 0.87
CA GLY A 214 3.08 23.33 2.29
C GLY A 214 4.48 23.28 2.87
N THR A 215 4.59 23.64 4.15
CA THR A 215 5.85 23.49 4.90
C THR A 215 5.54 22.76 6.18
N ASP A 216 6.16 21.62 6.39
CA ASP A 216 6.02 20.82 7.59
C ASP A 216 6.61 21.62 8.79
N ALA A 217 5.84 21.71 9.85
CA ALA A 217 6.23 22.47 11.03
C ALA A 217 7.30 21.75 11.87
N ASP A 218 7.37 20.43 11.78
CA ASP A 218 8.25 19.60 12.62
C ASP A 218 9.68 19.57 12.08
N ASP A 219 9.86 19.39 10.76
CA ASP A 219 11.18 19.31 10.13
C ASP A 219 11.55 20.53 9.25
N GLN A 220 10.62 21.50 9.11
CA GLN A 220 10.74 22.72 8.29
C GLN A 220 10.96 22.44 6.78
N ARG A 221 10.60 21.24 6.33
CA ARG A 221 10.69 20.86 4.93
C ARG A 221 9.51 21.43 4.15
N SER A 222 9.81 22.08 3.03
CA SER A 222 8.80 22.61 2.11
C SER A 222 8.52 21.61 0.99
N TYR A 223 7.25 21.47 0.66
CA TYR A 223 6.73 20.61 -0.39
C TYR A 223 6.02 21.44 -1.43
N ASP A 224 6.23 21.13 -2.70
CA ASP A 224 5.51 21.63 -3.87
C ASP A 224 5.58 20.53 -4.93
N GLN A 225 4.60 19.61 -4.91
CA GLN A 225 4.67 18.37 -5.67
C GLN A 225 3.29 17.93 -6.20
N PRO A 226 3.26 17.17 -7.31
CA PRO A 226 2.04 16.53 -7.76
C PRO A 226 1.47 15.61 -6.66
N GLY A 227 0.14 15.51 -6.64
CA GLY A 227 -0.56 14.63 -5.70
C GLY A 227 -1.92 14.26 -6.26
N ILE A 228 -2.64 13.44 -5.50
CA ILE A 228 -3.98 12.99 -5.84
C ILE A 228 -4.95 13.14 -4.67
N LEU A 229 -6.23 13.32 -5.00
CA LEU A 229 -7.35 13.06 -4.12
C LEU A 229 -8.18 11.92 -4.68
N VAL A 230 -8.61 11.00 -3.81
CA VAL A 230 -9.43 9.86 -4.18
C VAL A 230 -10.82 10.01 -3.58
N ALA A 231 -11.80 10.34 -4.42
CA ALA A 231 -13.20 10.41 -4.02
C ALA A 231 -13.87 9.03 -4.09
N ALA A 232 -15.03 8.92 -3.43
CA ALA A 232 -15.96 7.84 -3.73
C ALA A 232 -16.40 7.99 -5.21
N ASP A 233 -16.32 6.90 -5.97
CA ASP A 233 -16.75 6.97 -7.37
C ASP A 233 -18.28 7.03 -7.46
N ASP A 234 -18.76 8.03 -8.21
CA ASP A 234 -20.13 8.13 -8.66
C ASP A 234 -20.17 7.78 -10.16
N PRO A 235 -20.84 6.70 -10.56
CA PRO A 235 -20.94 6.31 -11.96
C PRO A 235 -21.52 7.39 -12.87
N GLY A 236 -22.24 8.38 -12.31
CA GLY A 236 -22.76 9.54 -13.05
C GLY A 236 -21.71 10.61 -13.33
N THR A 237 -20.59 10.61 -12.62
CA THR A 237 -19.53 11.58 -12.79
C THR A 237 -18.68 11.26 -14.04
N SER A 238 -18.44 12.24 -14.91
CA SER A 238 -17.53 12.07 -16.05
C SER A 238 -16.08 12.12 -15.57
N ALA A 239 -15.23 11.24 -16.12
CA ALA A 239 -13.78 11.30 -15.93
C ALA A 239 -13.07 11.63 -17.25
N ALA A 240 -11.99 12.41 -17.19
CA ALA A 240 -11.21 12.79 -18.37
C ALA A 240 -10.46 11.58 -18.96
N ALA A 241 -10.05 10.64 -18.12
CA ALA A 241 -9.38 9.41 -18.52
C ALA A 241 -9.91 8.21 -17.72
N VAL A 242 -9.70 7.01 -18.26
CA VAL A 242 -10.10 5.74 -17.62
C VAL A 242 -8.99 4.71 -17.78
N VAL A 243 -8.70 4.00 -16.68
CA VAL A 243 -7.86 2.78 -16.66
C VAL A 243 -8.71 1.62 -16.14
N ARG A 244 -8.69 0.47 -16.84
CA ARG A 244 -9.47 -0.72 -16.50
C ARG A 244 -8.59 -1.96 -16.52
N GLY A 245 -8.83 -2.86 -15.61
CA GLY A 245 -8.16 -4.16 -15.52
C GLY A 245 -8.81 -5.02 -14.46
N THR A 246 -8.29 -6.22 -14.24
CA THR A 246 -8.65 -7.00 -13.05
C THR A 246 -8.11 -6.32 -11.80
N ALA A 247 -8.68 -6.59 -10.65
CA ALA A 247 -8.17 -6.06 -9.39
C ALA A 247 -6.69 -6.43 -9.16
N ASP A 248 -6.30 -7.67 -9.51
CA ASP A 248 -4.93 -8.16 -9.48
C ASP A 248 -3.99 -7.30 -10.36
N ASP A 249 -4.39 -7.00 -11.60
CA ASP A 249 -3.57 -6.21 -12.51
C ASP A 249 -3.46 -4.74 -12.07
N LEU A 250 -4.54 -4.18 -11.53
CA LEU A 250 -4.55 -2.80 -11.02
C LEU A 250 -3.68 -2.66 -9.77
N ASP A 251 -3.79 -3.57 -8.82
CA ASP A 251 -2.98 -3.59 -7.61
C ASP A 251 -1.49 -3.71 -7.97
N SER A 252 -1.14 -4.67 -8.82
CA SER A 252 0.22 -4.83 -9.32
C SER A 252 0.77 -3.58 -10.00
N TRP A 253 -0.02 -2.95 -10.87
CA TRP A 253 0.39 -1.72 -11.56
C TRP A 253 0.63 -0.56 -10.59
N LEU A 254 -0.26 -0.37 -9.60
CA LEU A 254 -0.10 0.68 -8.58
C LEU A 254 1.15 0.48 -7.73
N TRP A 255 1.52 -0.77 -7.48
CA TRP A 255 2.76 -1.11 -6.78
C TRP A 255 3.99 -1.22 -7.70
N GLN A 256 3.90 -0.77 -8.97
CA GLN A 256 4.98 -0.83 -9.97
C GLN A 256 5.47 -2.27 -10.25
N ARG A 257 4.59 -3.26 -10.11
CA ARG A 257 4.83 -4.65 -10.53
C ARG A 257 4.18 -4.90 -11.88
N PRO A 258 4.77 -5.77 -12.73
CA PRO A 258 4.18 -6.06 -14.03
C PRO A 258 2.80 -6.71 -13.87
N PRO A 259 1.73 -6.14 -14.45
CA PRO A 259 0.42 -6.80 -14.47
C PRO A 259 0.47 -8.07 -15.33
N ALA A 260 -0.41 -9.05 -15.03
CA ALA A 260 -0.50 -10.28 -15.81
C ALA A 260 -1.08 -10.03 -17.22
N THR A 261 -1.99 -9.05 -17.31
CA THR A 261 -2.60 -8.63 -18.57
C THR A 261 -2.42 -7.12 -18.78
N MET A 262 -2.54 -6.68 -20.03
CA MET A 262 -2.48 -5.26 -20.32
C MET A 262 -3.72 -4.53 -19.80
N LEU A 263 -3.50 -3.42 -19.10
CA LEU A 263 -4.59 -2.52 -18.69
C LEU A 263 -5.18 -1.80 -19.90
N GLU A 264 -6.51 -1.75 -19.96
CA GLU A 264 -7.22 -0.93 -20.93
C GLU A 264 -7.15 0.54 -20.51
N ARG A 265 -6.71 1.40 -21.41
CA ARG A 265 -6.51 2.83 -21.14
C ARG A 265 -7.19 3.67 -22.21
N SER A 266 -7.97 4.68 -21.81
CA SER A 266 -8.71 5.55 -22.73
C SER A 266 -8.87 6.95 -22.17
N GLY A 267 -9.21 7.91 -23.05
CA GLY A 267 -9.44 9.31 -22.69
C GLY A 267 -8.18 10.16 -22.83
N ASP A 268 -8.03 11.16 -21.98
CA ASP A 268 -7.00 12.18 -22.02
C ASP A 268 -5.61 11.59 -21.72
N ARG A 269 -4.68 11.71 -22.69
CA ARG A 269 -3.31 11.16 -22.59
C ARG A 269 -2.44 11.93 -21.60
N ASP A 270 -2.69 13.22 -21.41
CA ASP A 270 -1.91 14.03 -20.48
C ASP A 270 -2.28 13.70 -19.04
N VAL A 271 -3.55 13.39 -18.77
CA VAL A 271 -4.00 12.87 -17.48
C VAL A 271 -3.39 11.51 -17.20
N LEU A 272 -3.43 10.58 -18.16
CA LEU A 272 -2.82 9.26 -18.03
C LEU A 272 -1.31 9.36 -17.76
N GLY A 273 -0.61 10.16 -18.55
CA GLY A 273 0.84 10.34 -18.40
C GLY A 273 1.24 11.01 -17.08
N ALA A 274 0.44 11.96 -16.60
CA ALA A 274 0.70 12.61 -15.32
C ALA A 274 0.48 11.66 -14.12
N PHE A 275 -0.54 10.79 -14.21
CA PHE A 275 -0.73 9.77 -13.17
C PHE A 275 0.40 8.73 -13.20
N ASP A 276 0.81 8.26 -14.39
CA ASP A 276 1.96 7.36 -14.51
C ASP A 276 3.24 7.98 -13.92
N ALA A 277 3.49 9.26 -14.19
CA ALA A 277 4.65 9.95 -13.62
C ALA A 277 4.58 10.05 -12.08
N LEU A 278 3.37 10.25 -11.53
CA LEU A 278 3.18 10.33 -10.08
C LEU A 278 3.49 8.99 -9.40
N ILE A 279 3.06 7.86 -9.99
CA ILE A 279 3.30 6.54 -9.40
C ILE A 279 4.67 5.95 -9.76
N ALA A 280 5.44 6.58 -10.66
CA ALA A 280 6.71 6.04 -11.17
C ALA A 280 7.80 5.91 -10.10
N ASP A 281 7.79 6.78 -9.10
CA ASP A 281 8.77 6.72 -8.00
C ASP A 281 8.53 5.53 -7.07
N GLY A 282 7.40 4.84 -7.24
CA GLY A 282 7.03 3.68 -6.44
C GLY A 282 6.51 4.06 -5.04
N ILE A 283 6.34 3.04 -4.23
CA ILE A 283 6.01 3.13 -2.80
C ILE A 283 7.17 2.48 -2.05
N ASP A 284 7.87 3.26 -1.22
CA ASP A 284 8.97 2.81 -0.36
C ASP A 284 8.46 2.28 1.00
#